data_2ae1f6ee754879035ee8649a4b504a73
#
_entry.id   2ae1f6ee754879035ee8649a4b504a73
#
_cell.length_a   1.000
_cell.length_b   1.000
_cell.length_c   1.000
_cell.angle_alpha   90.00
_cell.angle_beta   90.00
_cell.angle_gamma   90.00
#
_symmetry.space_group_name_H-M   'P 1'
#
loop_
_entity.id
_entity.type
_entity.pdbx_description
1 polymer ?
#
loop_
_entity_poly.entity_id
_entity_poly.type
_entity_poly.pdbx_seq_one_letter_code
_entity_poly.pdbx_strand_id
1 'polypeptide(L)'
;MRAYLDLVQRILDEGVEKSDRTGTGTRSVFGHQIRFDLTAGFPLVTTKKVHTRSIFGELLWFLRGDTNVAWLHERGISIWDEWADDNGDLGPVYGRQWRSWPTPDGGHVDQIAQVVAQLRADPDSRRHVVSAWNVADIPSMALAPCHTMFQFYVAPQTDGPGRLSCQLYQRSADVFLGVPFNIASYALLTHMVAQVTGLEVGDFVHTFGDAHLYSNHLEQARLQLTREPRPLPTLHLDPSVTELDAFDLEHITLEGYDPHPAIKAPVAV
;
A
#
# COMPACT_ATOMS: atom_id res chain seq x y z
N MET A 1 -7.62 -4.82 -13.01
CA MET A 1 -6.60 -3.75 -13.19
C MET A 1 -7.05 -2.59 -14.10
N ARG A 2 -8.22 -2.68 -14.74
CA ARG A 2 -8.69 -1.60 -15.66
C ARG A 2 -8.76 -0.24 -14.95
N ALA A 3 -9.35 -0.17 -13.74
CA ALA A 3 -9.47 1.07 -12.98
C ALA A 3 -8.13 1.81 -12.74
N TYR A 4 -7.02 1.08 -12.57
CA TYR A 4 -5.68 1.68 -12.49
C TYR A 4 -5.23 2.28 -13.84
N LEU A 5 -5.46 1.57 -14.96
CA LEU A 5 -5.12 2.08 -16.29
C LEU A 5 -5.97 3.29 -16.67
N ASP A 6 -7.24 3.31 -16.28
CA ASP A 6 -8.13 4.44 -16.47
C ASP A 6 -7.65 5.70 -15.72
N LEU A 7 -7.08 5.52 -14.51
CA LEU A 7 -6.41 6.61 -13.78
C LEU A 7 -5.18 7.12 -14.53
N VAL A 8 -4.32 6.21 -15.03
CA VAL A 8 -3.15 6.61 -15.84
C VAL A 8 -3.58 7.40 -17.06
N GLN A 9 -4.60 6.93 -17.80
CA GLN A 9 -5.15 7.61 -18.96
C GLN A 9 -5.71 8.98 -18.59
N ARG A 10 -6.51 9.06 -17.52
CA ARG A 10 -7.08 10.32 -17.03
C ARG A 10 -5.99 11.37 -16.74
N ILE A 11 -4.88 10.98 -16.10
CA ILE A 11 -3.78 11.93 -15.84
C ILE A 11 -3.14 12.42 -17.14
N LEU A 12 -2.98 11.54 -18.15
CA LEU A 12 -2.45 11.93 -19.45
C LEU A 12 -3.37 12.89 -20.22
N ASP A 13 -4.69 12.74 -20.08
CA ASP A 13 -5.69 13.53 -20.81
C ASP A 13 -6.05 14.83 -20.10
N GLU A 14 -6.28 14.78 -18.78
CA GLU A 14 -6.86 15.87 -17.99
C GLU A 14 -5.86 16.49 -16.99
N GLY A 15 -4.70 15.86 -16.77
CA GLY A 15 -3.76 16.29 -15.73
C GLY A 15 -3.17 17.67 -15.98
N VAL A 16 -3.02 18.43 -14.91
CA VAL A 16 -2.39 19.75 -14.90
C VAL A 16 -0.89 19.61 -14.65
N GLU A 17 -0.09 20.33 -15.43
CA GLU A 17 1.36 20.40 -15.22
C GLU A 17 1.70 21.21 -13.99
N LYS A 18 2.58 20.67 -13.14
CA LYS A 18 3.05 21.28 -11.89
C LYS A 18 4.53 21.07 -11.71
N SER A 19 5.18 22.04 -11.07
CA SER A 19 6.50 21.84 -10.47
C SER A 19 6.37 20.96 -9.23
N ASP A 20 7.44 20.26 -8.87
CA ASP A 20 7.53 19.44 -7.68
C ASP A 20 8.87 19.67 -6.95
N ARG A 21 9.01 19.08 -5.76
CA ARG A 21 10.21 19.20 -4.91
C ARG A 21 11.48 18.70 -5.60
N THR A 22 11.36 17.70 -6.46
CA THR A 22 12.52 17.08 -7.14
C THR A 22 12.98 17.87 -8.37
N GLY A 23 12.19 18.86 -8.83
CA GLY A 23 12.46 19.61 -10.05
C GLY A 23 12.18 18.85 -11.36
N THR A 24 11.69 17.61 -11.27
CA THR A 24 11.35 16.77 -12.45
C THR A 24 10.08 17.29 -13.16
N GLY A 25 9.17 17.88 -12.40
CA GLY A 25 7.82 18.23 -12.85
C GLY A 25 6.88 17.05 -12.85
N THR A 26 5.60 17.35 -12.73
CA THR A 26 4.54 16.33 -12.70
C THR A 26 3.36 16.77 -13.53
N ARG A 27 2.57 15.78 -13.99
CA ARG A 27 1.22 15.97 -14.50
C ARG A 27 0.25 15.31 -13.57
N SER A 28 -0.72 16.04 -13.00
CA SER A 28 -1.53 15.53 -11.90
C SER A 28 -3.02 15.85 -12.02
N VAL A 29 -3.85 14.98 -11.44
CA VAL A 29 -5.25 15.24 -11.12
C VAL A 29 -5.44 15.23 -9.61
N PHE A 30 -6.36 16.05 -9.12
CA PHE A 30 -6.68 16.12 -7.68
C PHE A 30 -8.02 15.46 -7.41
N GLY A 31 -8.01 14.49 -6.51
CA GLY A 31 -9.21 13.75 -6.13
C GLY A 31 -9.58 12.67 -7.15
N HIS A 32 -9.31 11.40 -6.80
CA HIS A 32 -9.70 10.22 -7.56
C HIS A 32 -9.90 9.03 -6.63
N GLN A 33 -10.74 8.08 -7.03
CA GLN A 33 -10.93 6.84 -6.28
C GLN A 33 -11.04 5.67 -7.24
N ILE A 34 -10.37 4.58 -6.89
CA ILE A 34 -10.47 3.29 -7.60
C ILE A 34 -10.84 2.19 -6.60
N ARG A 35 -11.47 1.13 -7.10
CA ARG A 35 -11.92 0.00 -6.29
C ARG A 35 -11.53 -1.31 -6.95
N PHE A 36 -11.14 -2.27 -6.11
CA PHE A 36 -10.81 -3.64 -6.51
C PHE A 36 -11.60 -4.62 -5.64
N ASP A 37 -12.36 -5.51 -6.29
CA ASP A 37 -12.96 -6.66 -5.64
C ASP A 37 -11.86 -7.71 -5.41
N LEU A 38 -11.51 -7.96 -4.14
CA LEU A 38 -10.45 -8.89 -3.77
C LEU A 38 -10.87 -10.35 -3.94
N THR A 39 -12.17 -10.63 -4.09
CA THR A 39 -12.66 -11.98 -4.39
C THR A 39 -12.44 -12.38 -5.85
N ALA A 40 -12.27 -11.40 -6.75
CA ALA A 40 -11.99 -11.62 -8.17
C ALA A 40 -10.52 -11.96 -8.48
N GLY A 41 -9.64 -11.91 -7.48
CA GLY A 41 -8.20 -12.16 -7.59
C GLY A 41 -7.37 -11.05 -6.95
N PHE A 42 -6.07 -11.31 -6.79
CA PHE A 42 -5.18 -10.35 -6.15
C PHE A 42 -4.83 -9.20 -7.13
N PRO A 43 -5.10 -7.92 -6.77
CA PRO A 43 -5.00 -6.79 -7.70
C PRO A 43 -3.54 -6.36 -7.92
N LEU A 44 -2.75 -7.25 -8.50
CA LEU A 44 -1.38 -6.99 -8.91
C LEU A 44 -1.33 -6.61 -10.39
N VAL A 45 -0.64 -5.52 -10.71
CA VAL A 45 -0.56 -5.02 -12.09
C VAL A 45 0.08 -6.06 -13.02
N THR A 46 -0.58 -6.35 -14.14
CA THR A 46 -0.11 -7.32 -15.14
C THR A 46 0.40 -6.67 -16.44
N THR A 47 0.11 -5.39 -16.66
CA THR A 47 0.59 -4.63 -17.83
C THR A 47 2.07 -4.25 -17.76
N LYS A 48 2.69 -4.42 -16.60
CA LYS A 48 4.14 -4.45 -16.40
C LYS A 48 4.49 -5.33 -15.21
N LYS A 49 5.66 -5.98 -15.23
CA LYS A 49 6.17 -6.74 -14.09
C LYS A 49 6.57 -5.79 -12.97
N VAL A 50 6.13 -6.06 -11.74
CA VAL A 50 6.58 -5.39 -10.51
C VAL A 50 7.32 -6.38 -9.60
N HIS A 51 8.12 -5.87 -8.68
CA HIS A 51 8.94 -6.68 -7.78
C HIS A 51 8.16 -7.06 -6.52
N THR A 52 7.44 -8.17 -6.56
CA THR A 52 6.52 -8.61 -5.50
C THR A 52 7.20 -8.80 -4.14
N ARG A 53 8.46 -9.32 -4.13
CA ARG A 53 9.23 -9.48 -2.90
C ARG A 53 9.43 -8.14 -2.17
N SER A 54 9.68 -7.05 -2.89
CA SER A 54 9.80 -5.71 -2.28
C SER A 54 8.48 -5.22 -1.73
N ILE A 55 7.37 -5.44 -2.44
CA ILE A 55 6.02 -5.04 -1.98
C ILE A 55 5.68 -5.74 -0.65
N PHE A 56 5.85 -7.06 -0.61
CA PHE A 56 5.50 -7.87 0.56
C PHE A 56 6.45 -7.59 1.73
N GLY A 57 7.75 -7.48 1.45
CA GLY A 57 8.74 -7.16 2.47
C GLY A 57 8.56 -5.77 3.07
N GLU A 58 8.20 -4.77 2.27
CA GLU A 58 7.88 -3.42 2.78
C GLU A 58 6.70 -3.44 3.75
N LEU A 59 5.60 -4.13 3.37
CA LEU A 59 4.44 -4.25 4.26
C LEU A 59 4.80 -4.94 5.58
N LEU A 60 5.53 -6.05 5.51
CA LEU A 60 5.98 -6.78 6.71
C LEU A 60 6.90 -5.90 7.58
N TRP A 61 7.77 -5.11 6.97
CA TRP A 61 8.62 -4.16 7.66
C TRP A 61 7.79 -3.07 8.39
N PHE A 62 6.77 -2.51 7.75
CA PHE A 62 5.82 -1.60 8.41
C PHE A 62 5.10 -2.26 9.60
N LEU A 63 4.61 -3.50 9.41
CA LEU A 63 3.92 -4.26 10.46
C LEU A 63 4.81 -4.60 11.66
N ARG A 64 6.13 -4.69 11.46
CA ARG A 64 7.11 -4.84 12.55
C ARG A 64 7.32 -3.56 13.36
N GLY A 65 6.83 -2.42 12.87
CA GLY A 65 7.07 -1.11 13.49
C GLY A 65 8.49 -0.60 13.29
N ASP A 66 9.23 -1.20 12.37
CA ASP A 66 10.63 -0.87 12.10
C ASP A 66 10.76 0.39 11.24
N THR A 67 11.86 1.10 11.40
CA THR A 67 12.20 2.33 10.67
C THR A 67 13.59 2.27 10.05
N ASN A 68 14.36 1.20 10.35
CA ASN A 68 15.71 1.00 9.83
C ASN A 68 15.71 0.02 8.66
N VAL A 69 16.44 0.36 7.59
CA VAL A 69 16.48 -0.45 6.36
C VAL A 69 17.26 -1.77 6.50
N ALA A 70 17.96 -2.01 7.62
CA ALA A 70 18.76 -3.20 7.82
C ALA A 70 17.96 -4.51 7.63
N TRP A 71 16.74 -4.56 8.18
CA TRP A 71 15.85 -5.72 8.00
C TRP A 71 15.45 -5.95 6.53
N LEU A 72 15.27 -4.87 5.75
CA LEU A 72 15.00 -4.94 4.32
C LEU A 72 16.23 -5.43 3.55
N HIS A 73 17.43 -4.94 3.89
CA HIS A 73 18.70 -5.35 3.27
C HIS A 73 18.99 -6.84 3.45
N GLU A 74 18.74 -7.40 4.65
CA GLU A 74 18.85 -8.85 4.90
C GLU A 74 17.98 -9.68 3.94
N ARG A 75 16.94 -9.08 3.36
CA ARG A 75 16.00 -9.70 2.42
C ARG A 75 16.24 -9.30 0.96
N GLY A 76 17.33 -8.56 0.70
CA GLY A 76 17.70 -8.08 -0.64
C GLY A 76 16.76 -7.00 -1.18
N ILE A 77 16.18 -6.18 -0.29
CA ILE A 77 15.25 -5.09 -0.61
C ILE A 77 15.94 -3.76 -0.30
N SER A 78 16.02 -2.86 -1.29
CA SER A 78 16.73 -1.57 -1.22
C SER A 78 15.84 -0.37 -1.59
N ILE A 79 14.53 -0.53 -1.58
CA ILE A 79 13.58 0.48 -2.09
C ILE A 79 13.47 1.73 -1.20
N TRP A 80 14.12 1.74 -0.04
CA TRP A 80 14.14 2.86 0.89
C TRP A 80 15.52 3.51 1.09
N ASP A 81 16.56 2.98 0.42
CA ASP A 81 17.96 3.40 0.62
C ASP A 81 18.18 4.90 0.32
N GLU A 82 17.46 5.45 -0.66
CA GLU A 82 17.62 6.85 -1.10
C GLU A 82 17.14 7.88 -0.05
N TRP A 83 16.36 7.43 0.95
CA TRP A 83 15.83 8.28 2.02
C TRP A 83 16.44 8.00 3.40
N ALA A 84 17.13 6.87 3.55
CA ALA A 84 17.75 6.49 4.82
C ALA A 84 18.97 7.39 5.13
N ASP A 85 19.18 7.67 6.41
CA ASP A 85 20.39 8.34 6.88
C ASP A 85 21.62 7.41 6.85
N ASP A 86 22.78 7.91 7.26
CA ASP A 86 24.04 7.14 7.30
C ASP A 86 23.98 5.89 8.22
N ASN A 87 23.01 5.81 9.14
CA ASN A 87 22.78 4.68 10.03
C ASN A 87 21.67 3.75 9.49
N GLY A 88 21.09 4.07 8.34
CA GLY A 88 19.99 3.33 7.73
C GLY A 88 18.62 3.64 8.35
N ASP A 89 18.46 4.72 9.12
CA ASP A 89 17.20 5.09 9.76
C ASP A 89 16.43 6.11 8.91
N LEU A 90 15.11 6.00 8.95
CA LEU A 90 14.16 6.87 8.25
C LEU A 90 13.39 7.80 9.19
N GLY A 91 13.69 7.75 10.49
CA GLY A 91 12.89 8.42 11.50
C GLY A 91 11.51 7.75 11.71
N PRO A 92 10.58 8.41 12.40
CA PRO A 92 9.32 7.80 12.84
C PRO A 92 8.28 7.63 11.72
N VAL A 93 8.68 6.99 10.59
CA VAL A 93 7.82 6.74 9.43
C VAL A 93 6.80 5.62 9.69
N TYR A 94 5.90 5.39 8.80
CA TYR A 94 4.80 4.41 8.73
C TYR A 94 4.72 3.37 9.86
N GLY A 95 5.67 2.43 9.92
CA GLY A 95 5.67 1.34 10.89
C GLY A 95 5.69 1.83 12.33
N ARG A 96 6.50 2.85 12.61
CA ARG A 96 6.56 3.49 13.93
C ARG A 96 5.21 4.07 14.33
N GLN A 97 4.53 4.77 13.41
CA GLN A 97 3.22 5.36 13.69
C GLN A 97 2.14 4.29 13.87
N TRP A 98 2.18 3.23 13.08
CA TRP A 98 1.20 2.14 13.16
C TRP A 98 1.30 1.32 14.44
N ARG A 99 2.54 1.06 14.91
CA ARG A 99 2.81 0.12 15.99
C ARG A 99 3.18 0.77 17.33
N SER A 100 3.52 2.04 17.31
CA SER A 100 4.03 2.73 18.51
C SER A 100 3.77 4.23 18.46
N TRP A 101 2.51 4.63 18.22
CA TRP A 101 2.11 6.03 18.23
C TRP A 101 2.32 6.64 19.63
N PRO A 102 3.09 7.74 19.78
CA PRO A 102 3.39 8.31 21.08
C PRO A 102 2.14 8.95 21.72
N THR A 103 2.02 8.82 23.03
CA THR A 103 0.97 9.46 23.83
C THR A 103 1.53 10.55 24.74
N PRO A 104 0.72 11.56 25.15
CA PRO A 104 1.19 12.69 25.96
C PRO A 104 1.77 12.31 27.33
N ASP A 105 1.40 11.15 27.86
CA ASP A 105 1.89 10.59 29.13
C ASP A 105 3.21 9.81 28.98
N GLY A 106 3.80 9.79 27.77
CA GLY A 106 5.04 9.07 27.45
C GLY A 106 4.84 7.59 27.12
N GLY A 107 3.60 7.13 27.03
CA GLY A 107 3.23 5.79 26.55
C GLY A 107 3.16 5.72 25.03
N HIS A 108 2.66 4.60 24.52
CA HIS A 108 2.50 4.32 23.10
C HIS A 108 1.21 3.56 22.82
N VAL A 109 0.62 3.81 21.64
CA VAL A 109 -0.54 3.07 21.13
C VAL A 109 -0.10 2.23 19.93
N ASP A 110 -0.36 0.92 20.00
CA ASP A 110 -0.28 0.01 18.84
C ASP A 110 -1.63 0.01 18.11
N GLN A 111 -1.72 0.82 17.05
CA GLN A 111 -2.94 0.97 16.28
C GLN A 111 -3.32 -0.32 15.53
N ILE A 112 -2.33 -1.09 15.06
CA ILE A 112 -2.57 -2.36 14.35
C ILE A 112 -3.14 -3.41 15.31
N ALA A 113 -2.54 -3.60 16.49
CA ALA A 113 -3.06 -4.52 17.48
C ALA A 113 -4.48 -4.12 17.92
N GLN A 114 -4.72 -2.82 18.12
CA GLN A 114 -6.04 -2.31 18.49
C GLN A 114 -7.08 -2.57 17.40
N VAL A 115 -6.78 -2.30 16.12
CA VAL A 115 -7.75 -2.49 15.03
C VAL A 115 -8.08 -3.98 14.84
N VAL A 116 -7.11 -4.88 14.96
CA VAL A 116 -7.35 -6.33 14.89
C VAL A 116 -8.25 -6.79 16.05
N ALA A 117 -7.96 -6.33 17.28
CA ALA A 117 -8.80 -6.65 18.45
C ALA A 117 -10.22 -6.08 18.31
N GLN A 118 -10.37 -4.86 17.78
CA GLN A 118 -11.67 -4.23 17.56
C GLN A 118 -12.48 -4.95 16.46
N LEU A 119 -11.86 -5.38 15.37
CA LEU A 119 -12.52 -6.15 14.32
C LEU A 119 -13.09 -7.49 14.85
N ARG A 120 -12.36 -8.15 15.78
CA ARG A 120 -12.83 -9.38 16.44
C ARG A 120 -13.99 -9.12 17.42
N ALA A 121 -13.95 -7.99 18.16
CA ALA A 121 -14.89 -7.69 19.23
C ALA A 121 -16.17 -6.97 18.76
N ASP A 122 -16.04 -6.04 17.82
CA ASP A 122 -17.11 -5.18 17.32
C ASP A 122 -16.88 -4.86 15.82
N PRO A 123 -17.16 -5.85 14.93
CA PRO A 123 -16.95 -5.68 13.49
C PRO A 123 -17.79 -4.55 12.86
N ASP A 124 -18.89 -4.16 13.48
CA ASP A 124 -19.79 -3.10 13.00
C ASP A 124 -19.30 -1.68 13.35
N SER A 125 -18.22 -1.57 14.09
CA SER A 125 -17.64 -0.27 14.47
C SER A 125 -17.19 0.53 13.25
N ARG A 126 -17.37 1.83 13.31
CA ARG A 126 -16.87 2.79 12.30
C ARG A 126 -15.52 3.39 12.67
N ARG A 127 -14.82 2.81 13.67
CA ARG A 127 -13.57 3.32 14.24
C ARG A 127 -12.35 2.47 13.92
N HIS A 128 -12.46 1.53 12.98
CA HIS A 128 -11.35 0.71 12.51
C HIS A 128 -10.40 1.54 11.62
N VAL A 129 -9.72 2.50 12.22
CA VAL A 129 -8.86 3.48 11.52
C VAL A 129 -7.44 3.37 12.03
N VAL A 130 -6.48 3.40 11.10
CA VAL A 130 -5.03 3.49 11.38
C VAL A 130 -4.48 4.71 10.66
N SER A 131 -3.75 5.57 11.38
CA SER A 131 -3.16 6.80 10.85
C SER A 131 -1.64 6.74 10.91
N ALA A 132 -0.98 7.16 9.82
CA ALA A 132 0.45 7.42 9.81
C ALA A 132 0.77 8.93 9.87
N TRP A 133 -0.23 9.80 9.72
CA TRP A 133 -0.06 11.24 9.67
C TRP A 133 -0.03 11.85 11.07
N ASN A 134 1.14 11.78 11.71
CA ASN A 134 1.39 12.41 13.01
C ASN A 134 2.04 13.78 12.79
N VAL A 135 1.26 14.83 12.96
CA VAL A 135 1.69 16.21 12.67
C VAL A 135 2.93 16.62 13.50
N ALA A 136 3.05 16.10 14.72
CA ALA A 136 4.19 16.41 15.61
C ALA A 136 5.49 15.75 15.13
N ASP A 137 5.40 14.56 14.51
CA ASP A 137 6.56 13.78 14.10
C ASP A 137 7.02 14.04 12.66
N ILE A 138 6.16 14.64 11.81
CA ILE A 138 6.46 14.90 10.39
C ILE A 138 7.83 15.56 10.17
N PRO A 139 8.26 16.58 10.96
CA PRO A 139 9.57 17.20 10.75
C PRO A 139 10.77 16.27 10.98
N SER A 140 10.57 15.15 11.67
CA SER A 140 11.60 14.15 12.00
C SER A 140 11.58 12.93 11.07
N MET A 141 10.67 12.90 10.08
CA MET A 141 10.56 11.81 9.12
C MET A 141 11.41 12.12 7.89
N ALA A 142 12.17 11.14 7.40
CA ALA A 142 12.90 11.27 6.13
C ALA A 142 11.94 11.51 4.95
N LEU A 143 10.75 10.93 5.01
CA LEU A 143 9.67 11.15 4.04
C LEU A 143 8.32 11.22 4.76
N ALA A 144 7.62 12.35 4.63
CA ALA A 144 6.26 12.49 5.17
C ALA A 144 5.30 11.47 4.51
N PRO A 145 4.47 10.74 5.29
CA PRO A 145 3.68 9.62 4.80
C PRO A 145 2.77 10.00 3.63
N CYS A 146 2.94 9.32 2.49
CA CYS A 146 2.03 9.42 1.36
C CYS A 146 0.71 8.70 1.66
N HIS A 147 0.78 7.50 2.26
CA HIS A 147 -0.36 6.75 2.81
C HIS A 147 -0.69 7.33 4.18
N THR A 148 -1.62 8.27 4.25
CA THR A 148 -1.85 9.03 5.48
C THR A 148 -2.71 8.28 6.50
N MET A 149 -3.71 7.55 6.01
CA MET A 149 -4.60 6.74 6.85
C MET A 149 -5.31 5.68 6.01
N PHE A 150 -5.71 4.62 6.68
CA PHE A 150 -6.62 3.63 6.12
C PHE A 150 -7.70 3.24 7.14
N GLN A 151 -8.81 2.72 6.63
CA GLN A 151 -9.96 2.31 7.41
C GLN A 151 -10.44 0.95 6.93
N PHE A 152 -10.77 0.07 7.88
CA PHE A 152 -11.47 -1.17 7.59
C PHE A 152 -12.97 -1.03 7.77
N TYR A 153 -13.71 -1.83 7.00
CA TYR A 153 -15.15 -1.96 7.06
C TYR A 153 -15.53 -3.42 6.89
N VAL A 154 -16.44 -3.91 7.72
CA VAL A 154 -16.97 -5.27 7.62
C VAL A 154 -18.40 -5.21 7.08
N ALA A 155 -18.65 -5.82 5.93
CA ALA A 155 -19.99 -6.03 5.40
C ALA A 155 -20.52 -7.35 5.96
N PRO A 156 -21.66 -7.35 6.70
CA PRO A 156 -22.25 -8.59 7.17
C PRO A 156 -22.72 -9.45 5.98
N GLN A 157 -22.66 -10.78 6.15
CA GLN A 157 -23.23 -11.73 5.20
C GLN A 157 -24.39 -12.50 5.86
N THR A 158 -25.34 -12.94 5.05
CA THR A 158 -26.48 -13.75 5.55
C THR A 158 -26.01 -15.10 6.05
N ASP A 159 -25.07 -15.71 5.31
CA ASP A 159 -24.50 -17.01 5.62
C ASP A 159 -22.96 -16.91 5.57
N GLY A 160 -22.30 -17.11 6.71
CA GLY A 160 -20.84 -17.08 6.83
C GLY A 160 -20.28 -15.85 7.51
N PRO A 161 -18.94 -15.74 7.54
CA PRO A 161 -18.26 -14.58 8.13
C PRO A 161 -18.47 -13.32 7.29
N GLY A 162 -18.41 -12.16 7.95
CA GLY A 162 -18.47 -10.87 7.26
C GLY A 162 -17.31 -10.67 6.29
N ARG A 163 -17.47 -9.74 5.33
CA ARG A 163 -16.43 -9.37 4.36
C ARG A 163 -15.69 -8.11 4.78
N LEU A 164 -14.39 -8.26 4.94
CA LEU A 164 -13.48 -7.16 5.30
C LEU A 164 -13.04 -6.40 4.05
N SER A 165 -13.35 -5.10 4.02
CA SER A 165 -12.86 -4.16 3.02
C SER A 165 -11.90 -3.17 3.67
N CYS A 166 -10.97 -2.64 2.87
CA CYS A 166 -10.03 -1.60 3.30
C CYS A 166 -10.13 -0.38 2.38
N GLN A 167 -10.19 0.82 2.95
CA GLN A 167 -10.05 2.07 2.20
C GLN A 167 -8.79 2.80 2.63
N LEU A 168 -7.89 3.07 1.68
CA LEU A 168 -6.70 3.89 1.84
C LEU A 168 -6.97 5.32 1.36
N TYR A 169 -6.55 6.32 2.15
CA TYR A 169 -6.34 7.68 1.65
C TYR A 169 -4.84 7.95 1.46
N GLN A 170 -4.45 8.18 0.21
CA GLN A 170 -3.09 8.53 -0.19
C GLN A 170 -3.06 9.99 -0.67
N ARG A 171 -2.37 10.88 0.11
CA ARG A 171 -2.34 12.33 -0.16
C ARG A 171 -1.55 12.69 -1.42
N SER A 172 -0.53 11.87 -1.74
CA SER A 172 0.40 12.09 -2.86
C SER A 172 0.75 10.73 -3.46
N ALA A 173 0.55 10.55 -4.74
CA ALA A 173 0.65 9.26 -5.39
C ALA A 173 1.39 9.34 -6.73
N ASP A 174 2.63 8.82 -6.76
CA ASP A 174 3.29 8.47 -8.02
C ASP A 174 2.53 7.29 -8.64
N VAL A 175 1.73 7.60 -9.66
CA VAL A 175 0.84 6.62 -10.27
C VAL A 175 1.59 5.59 -11.09
N PHE A 176 2.78 5.92 -11.60
CA PHE A 176 3.55 4.97 -12.40
C PHE A 176 4.35 3.98 -11.56
N LEU A 177 5.18 4.43 -10.62
CA LEU A 177 6.02 3.54 -9.80
C LEU A 177 5.34 3.13 -8.51
N GLY A 178 4.79 4.07 -7.75
CA GLY A 178 4.28 3.84 -6.39
C GLY A 178 2.92 3.16 -6.32
N VAL A 179 1.93 3.65 -7.05
CA VAL A 179 0.54 3.15 -6.94
C VAL A 179 0.39 1.64 -7.16
N PRO A 180 1.07 0.99 -8.14
CA PRO A 180 1.02 -0.46 -8.27
C PRO A 180 1.50 -1.22 -7.01
N PHE A 181 2.53 -0.71 -6.33
CA PHE A 181 3.02 -1.23 -5.05
C PHE A 181 1.97 -1.06 -3.96
N ASN A 182 1.41 0.15 -3.86
CA ASN A 182 0.44 0.48 -2.81
C ASN A 182 -0.86 -0.33 -2.93
N ILE A 183 -1.37 -0.53 -4.15
CA ILE A 183 -2.55 -1.39 -4.39
C ILE A 183 -2.28 -2.80 -3.87
N ALA A 184 -1.17 -3.41 -4.25
CA ALA A 184 -0.82 -4.78 -3.85
C ALA A 184 -0.53 -4.87 -2.35
N SER A 185 0.16 -3.89 -1.76
CA SER A 185 0.48 -3.84 -0.33
C SER A 185 -0.78 -3.81 0.54
N TYR A 186 -1.74 -2.91 0.24
CA TYR A 186 -2.97 -2.80 1.02
C TYR A 186 -3.97 -3.92 0.72
N ALA A 187 -3.97 -4.48 -0.48
CA ALA A 187 -4.70 -5.71 -0.76
C ALA A 187 -4.16 -6.87 0.09
N LEU A 188 -2.83 -7.06 0.16
CA LEU A 188 -2.19 -8.05 1.01
C LEU A 188 -2.53 -7.83 2.49
N LEU A 189 -2.41 -6.60 3.00
CA LEU A 189 -2.80 -6.25 4.36
C LEU A 189 -4.26 -6.65 4.66
N THR A 190 -5.18 -6.41 3.71
CA THR A 190 -6.59 -6.76 3.87
C THR A 190 -6.78 -8.28 3.96
N HIS A 191 -6.09 -9.07 3.12
CA HIS A 191 -6.11 -10.53 3.19
C HIS A 191 -5.54 -11.05 4.52
N MET A 192 -4.40 -10.51 4.97
CA MET A 192 -3.77 -10.93 6.23
C MET A 192 -4.69 -10.63 7.43
N VAL A 193 -5.25 -9.42 7.49
CA VAL A 193 -6.18 -9.04 8.57
C VAL A 193 -7.46 -9.87 8.51
N ALA A 194 -8.03 -10.12 7.33
CA ALA A 194 -9.20 -10.99 7.18
C ALA A 194 -8.92 -12.39 7.73
N GLN A 195 -7.78 -13.01 7.37
CA GLN A 195 -7.40 -14.33 7.87
C GLN A 195 -7.32 -14.37 9.39
N VAL A 196 -6.56 -13.46 10.02
CA VAL A 196 -6.37 -13.50 11.48
C VAL A 196 -7.60 -13.10 12.28
N THR A 197 -8.57 -12.44 11.66
CA THR A 197 -9.85 -12.07 12.31
C THR A 197 -10.99 -13.05 11.98
N GLY A 198 -10.74 -14.05 11.12
CA GLY A 198 -11.75 -15.02 10.70
C GLY A 198 -12.82 -14.45 9.75
N LEU A 199 -12.49 -13.36 9.04
CA LEU A 199 -13.34 -12.71 8.05
C LEU A 199 -12.97 -13.16 6.64
N GLU A 200 -13.89 -12.98 5.69
CA GLU A 200 -13.60 -13.06 4.26
C GLU A 200 -13.12 -11.72 3.72
N VAL A 201 -12.44 -11.72 2.56
CA VAL A 201 -12.07 -10.46 1.90
C VAL A 201 -13.24 -9.86 1.13
N GLY A 202 -13.32 -8.54 1.15
CA GLY A 202 -14.24 -7.73 0.36
C GLY A 202 -13.50 -6.89 -0.68
N ASP A 203 -13.58 -5.56 -0.56
CA ASP A 203 -12.97 -4.63 -1.50
C ASP A 203 -11.72 -3.94 -0.94
N PHE A 204 -10.79 -3.61 -1.84
CA PHE A 204 -9.81 -2.56 -1.59
C PHE A 204 -10.22 -1.29 -2.34
N VAL A 205 -10.37 -0.19 -1.60
CA VAL A 205 -10.72 1.14 -2.12
C VAL A 205 -9.53 2.06 -1.95
N HIS A 206 -9.02 2.63 -3.03
CA HIS A 206 -7.88 3.53 -3.01
C HIS A 206 -8.33 4.94 -3.39
N THR A 207 -8.26 5.84 -2.42
CA THR A 207 -8.63 7.25 -2.58
C THR A 207 -7.36 8.09 -2.64
N PHE A 208 -7.25 8.92 -3.67
CA PHE A 208 -6.09 9.75 -3.94
C PHE A 208 -6.40 11.23 -3.69
N GLY A 209 -5.45 11.94 -3.10
CA GLY A 209 -5.36 13.39 -3.15
C GLY A 209 -4.72 13.83 -4.47
N ASP A 210 -3.42 14.14 -4.48
CA ASP A 210 -2.65 14.45 -5.69
C ASP A 210 -2.18 13.14 -6.33
N ALA A 211 -2.82 12.74 -7.45
CA ALA A 211 -2.41 11.59 -8.24
C ALA A 211 -1.67 12.08 -9.48
N HIS A 212 -0.38 11.71 -9.60
CA HIS A 212 0.49 12.29 -10.62
C HIS A 212 1.35 11.27 -11.35
N LEU A 213 1.76 11.65 -12.55
CA LEU A 213 2.85 11.07 -13.31
C LEU A 213 3.99 12.08 -13.34
N TYR A 214 5.21 11.65 -13.00
CA TYR A 214 6.38 12.47 -13.23
C TYR A 214 6.61 12.72 -14.73
N SER A 215 7.14 13.88 -15.09
CA SER A 215 7.32 14.27 -16.50
C SER A 215 8.23 13.30 -17.26
N ASN A 216 9.19 12.66 -16.56
CA ASN A 216 10.07 11.63 -17.11
C ASN A 216 9.46 10.22 -17.16
N HIS A 217 8.17 10.05 -16.77
CA HIS A 217 7.43 8.79 -16.84
C HIS A 217 6.32 8.76 -17.91
N LEU A 218 6.09 9.87 -18.63
CA LEU A 218 4.95 9.98 -19.55
C LEU A 218 5.04 8.97 -20.70
N GLU A 219 6.22 8.74 -21.28
CA GLU A 219 6.40 7.75 -22.36
C GLU A 219 6.20 6.32 -21.85
N GLN A 220 6.68 6.01 -20.64
CA GLN A 220 6.50 4.72 -19.98
C GLN A 220 5.03 4.45 -19.69
N ALA A 221 4.29 5.47 -19.24
CA ALA A 221 2.86 5.39 -19.00
C ALA A 221 2.08 5.13 -20.31
N ARG A 222 2.41 5.84 -21.39
CA ARG A 222 1.83 5.59 -22.71
C ARG A 222 2.11 4.17 -23.21
N LEU A 223 3.36 3.70 -23.07
CA LEU A 223 3.72 2.33 -23.41
C LEU A 223 2.92 1.31 -22.59
N GLN A 224 2.74 1.54 -21.28
CA GLN A 224 1.96 0.65 -20.43
C GLN A 224 0.50 0.56 -20.88
N LEU A 225 -0.09 1.66 -21.33
CA LEU A 225 -1.48 1.72 -21.82
C LEU A 225 -1.70 0.96 -23.14
N THR A 226 -0.65 0.69 -23.92
CA THR A 226 -0.76 -0.15 -25.13
C THR A 226 -0.89 -1.64 -24.83
N ARG A 227 -0.74 -2.06 -23.56
CA ARG A 227 -0.72 -3.46 -23.16
C ARG A 227 -2.06 -3.88 -22.56
N GLU A 228 -2.63 -4.96 -23.08
CA GLU A 228 -3.85 -5.54 -22.49
C GLU A 228 -3.56 -6.19 -21.12
N PRO A 229 -4.40 -5.92 -20.10
CA PRO A 229 -4.30 -6.62 -18.81
C PRO A 229 -4.47 -8.12 -19.00
N ARG A 230 -3.64 -8.90 -18.29
CA ARG A 230 -3.77 -10.35 -18.17
C ARG A 230 -4.59 -10.72 -16.93
N PRO A 231 -5.02 -11.99 -16.79
CA PRO A 231 -5.71 -12.45 -15.58
C PRO A 231 -4.96 -12.08 -14.30
N LEU A 232 -5.70 -11.79 -13.25
CA LEU A 232 -5.13 -11.52 -11.93
C LEU A 232 -4.56 -12.82 -11.34
N PRO A 233 -3.44 -12.75 -10.60
CA PRO A 233 -2.94 -13.89 -9.84
C PRO A 233 -3.85 -14.18 -8.63
N THR A 234 -3.70 -15.40 -8.10
CA THR A 234 -4.28 -15.79 -6.82
C THR A 234 -3.26 -15.63 -5.71
N LEU A 235 -3.68 -15.02 -4.61
CA LEU A 235 -2.89 -14.91 -3.39
C LEU A 235 -3.22 -16.09 -2.48
N HIS A 236 -2.17 -16.77 -1.99
CA HIS A 236 -2.27 -17.81 -0.96
C HIS A 236 -1.48 -17.36 0.27
N LEU A 237 -2.14 -17.34 1.41
CA LEU A 237 -1.52 -17.16 2.72
C LEU A 237 -1.49 -18.51 3.45
N ASP A 238 -0.41 -18.80 4.18
CA ASP A 238 -0.32 -20.00 4.99
C ASP A 238 -1.43 -19.99 6.06
N PRO A 239 -2.39 -20.94 6.02
CA PRO A 239 -3.51 -20.97 6.94
C PRO A 239 -3.12 -21.27 8.39
N SER A 240 -1.90 -21.75 8.63
CA SER A 240 -1.39 -21.97 10.00
C SER A 240 -1.05 -20.68 10.73
N VAL A 241 -0.90 -19.55 10.01
CA VAL A 241 -0.63 -18.24 10.58
C VAL A 241 -1.92 -17.62 11.10
N THR A 242 -2.05 -17.53 12.42
CA THR A 242 -3.26 -17.04 13.10
C THR A 242 -3.09 -15.66 13.74
N GLU A 243 -1.87 -15.14 13.79
CA GLU A 243 -1.55 -13.82 14.33
C GLU A 243 -0.84 -12.98 13.28
N LEU A 244 -1.18 -11.69 13.20
CA LEU A 244 -0.67 -10.79 12.16
C LEU A 244 0.86 -10.65 12.21
N ASP A 245 1.43 -10.62 13.41
CA ASP A 245 2.87 -10.46 13.65
C ASP A 245 3.69 -11.74 13.32
N ALA A 246 3.03 -12.86 13.08
CA ALA A 246 3.68 -14.13 12.73
C ALA A 246 3.91 -14.30 11.22
N PHE A 247 3.37 -13.41 10.38
CA PHE A 247 3.63 -13.47 8.95
C PHE A 247 5.08 -13.14 8.59
N ASP A 248 5.66 -13.94 7.69
CA ASP A 248 6.92 -13.63 6.97
C ASP A 248 6.72 -13.95 5.48
N LEU A 249 7.70 -13.60 4.66
CA LEU A 249 7.67 -13.76 3.20
C LEU A 249 7.38 -15.20 2.74
N GLU A 250 7.80 -16.20 3.52
CA GLU A 250 7.56 -17.61 3.22
C GLU A 250 6.10 -18.04 3.33
N HIS A 251 5.29 -17.27 4.08
CA HIS A 251 3.85 -17.53 4.28
C HIS A 251 2.98 -16.92 3.17
N ILE A 252 3.59 -16.23 2.18
CA ILE A 252 2.88 -15.47 1.15
C ILE A 252 3.28 -16.00 -0.23
N THR A 253 2.33 -16.58 -0.95
CA THR A 253 2.57 -17.15 -2.29
C THR A 253 1.59 -16.56 -3.30
N LEU A 254 2.11 -16.23 -4.49
CA LEU A 254 1.30 -15.84 -5.65
C LEU A 254 1.31 -16.95 -6.69
N GLU A 255 0.12 -17.37 -7.11
CA GLU A 255 -0.07 -18.31 -8.20
C GLU A 255 -0.59 -17.60 -9.44
N GLY A 256 -0.04 -17.94 -10.62
CA GLY A 256 -0.53 -17.43 -11.90
C GLY A 256 -0.15 -15.99 -12.22
N TYR A 257 0.86 -15.39 -11.56
CA TYR A 257 1.34 -14.05 -11.91
C TYR A 257 2.13 -14.09 -13.23
N ASP A 258 1.48 -13.74 -14.33
CA ASP A 258 2.02 -13.67 -15.69
C ASP A 258 1.95 -12.24 -16.23
N PRO A 259 2.82 -11.30 -15.81
CA PRO A 259 2.81 -9.92 -16.29
C PRO A 259 3.53 -9.76 -17.63
N HIS A 260 3.21 -8.66 -18.34
CA HIS A 260 4.09 -8.16 -19.38
C HIS A 260 5.48 -7.79 -18.82
N PRO A 261 6.52 -7.70 -19.67
CA PRO A 261 7.86 -7.31 -19.24
C PRO A 261 7.86 -5.99 -18.44
N ALA A 262 8.80 -5.84 -17.51
CA ALA A 262 8.98 -4.60 -16.75
C ALA A 262 9.18 -3.39 -17.69
N ILE A 263 8.71 -2.24 -17.26
CA ILE A 263 8.99 -0.95 -17.90
C ILE A 263 9.85 -0.17 -16.89
N LYS A 264 11.11 0.07 -17.24
CA LYS A 264 12.04 0.83 -16.39
C LYS A 264 11.71 2.32 -16.42
N ALA A 265 11.77 2.96 -15.26
CA ALA A 265 11.66 4.41 -15.11
C ALA A 265 12.59 4.87 -13.96
N PRO A 266 13.14 6.09 -14.04
CA PRO A 266 13.96 6.63 -12.96
C PRO A 266 13.09 6.98 -11.76
N VAL A 267 13.63 6.82 -10.56
CA VAL A 267 12.97 7.31 -9.32
C VAL A 267 13.20 8.82 -9.23
N ALA A 268 12.18 9.58 -8.86
CA ALA A 268 12.28 11.01 -8.60
C ALA A 268 12.53 11.23 -7.09
N VAL A 269 13.70 11.74 -6.73
CA VAL A 269 14.16 11.97 -5.35
C VAL A 269 14.50 13.44 -5.09
#